data_6d093435177c4ed6838e6f4ed6991f11
#
_entry.id   6d093435177c4ed6838e6f4ed6991f11
#
_cell.length_a   1.000
_cell.length_b   1.000
_cell.length_c   1.000
_cell.angle_alpha   90.00
_cell.angle_beta   90.00
_cell.angle_gamma   90.00
#
_symmetry.space_group_name_H-M   'P 1'
#
loop_
_entity.id
_entity.type
_entity.pdbx_description
1 polymer ?
#
loop_
_entity_poly.entity_id
_entity_poly.type
_entity_poly.pdbx_seq_one_letter_code
_entity_poly.pdbx_strand_id
1 'polypeptide(L)'
;FAVWSGRKKEIIFEAMEAVEKDFMIWMGDNVYYMSGAWKNKNRMHRINQKMRLKPGLHKFLTSCPQYAIWDDHDYGPNNSDAANIYKYNSLDIFKSYWPNPSYGLDTVPGIFTCFSQQDADFFLLDSRFHASDSSMLGKAQFEWLIKKLKASTANFKFIVSGTQILINNPFGEDLGDFGNAKQKLLAAIK
;
A
#
# COMPACT_ATOMS: atom_id res chain seq x y z
N PHE A 1 -7.16 6.13 2.36
CA PHE A 1 -8.33 6.80 1.81
C PHE A 1 -9.26 5.74 1.23
N ALA A 2 -10.34 5.40 1.95
CA ALA A 2 -11.26 4.36 1.52
C ALA A 2 -12.15 4.86 0.38
N VAL A 3 -12.02 4.30 -0.81
CA VAL A 3 -12.95 4.55 -1.90
C VAL A 3 -14.17 3.65 -1.73
N TRP A 4 -15.12 4.10 -0.93
CA TRP A 4 -16.34 3.35 -0.67
C TRP A 4 -17.26 3.34 -1.91
N SER A 5 -17.81 2.17 -2.25
CA SER A 5 -18.68 1.94 -3.41
C SER A 5 -20.08 2.58 -3.29
N GLY A 6 -20.27 3.56 -2.41
CA GLY A 6 -21.54 4.22 -2.17
C GLY A 6 -22.06 4.99 -3.39
N ARG A 7 -23.39 5.23 -3.44
CA ARG A 7 -24.05 5.98 -4.51
C ARG A 7 -23.82 7.51 -4.44
N LYS A 8 -23.15 8.01 -3.40
CA LYS A 8 -22.90 9.45 -3.22
C LYS A 8 -21.79 9.93 -4.16
N LYS A 9 -21.94 11.11 -4.70
CA LYS A 9 -20.91 11.82 -5.45
C LYS A 9 -19.72 12.08 -4.53
N GLU A 10 -18.55 11.58 -4.89
CA GLU A 10 -17.35 11.73 -4.09
C GLU A 10 -16.65 13.04 -4.50
N ILE A 11 -17.15 14.17 -4.00
CA ILE A 11 -16.64 15.52 -4.30
C ILE A 11 -15.17 15.72 -3.94
N ILE A 12 -14.62 14.87 -3.07
CA ILE A 12 -13.22 14.93 -2.66
C ILE A 12 -12.26 14.78 -3.84
N PHE A 13 -12.59 13.91 -4.82
CA PHE A 13 -11.74 13.72 -5.98
C PHE A 13 -11.72 14.93 -6.92
N GLU A 14 -12.81 15.69 -6.98
CA GLU A 14 -12.86 16.96 -7.70
C GLU A 14 -11.93 18.00 -7.03
N ALA A 15 -11.94 18.06 -5.69
CA ALA A 15 -11.05 18.94 -4.93
C ALA A 15 -9.60 18.53 -5.06
N MET A 16 -9.30 17.22 -5.00
CA MET A 16 -7.93 16.69 -5.18
C MET A 16 -7.40 16.92 -6.60
N GLU A 17 -8.27 16.83 -7.61
CA GLU A 17 -7.89 17.08 -9.00
C GLU A 17 -7.52 18.53 -9.23
N ALA A 18 -8.19 19.47 -8.56
CA ALA A 18 -7.93 20.89 -8.67
C ALA A 18 -6.61 21.37 -8.03
N VAL A 19 -6.01 20.55 -7.15
CA VAL A 19 -4.69 20.85 -6.53
C VAL A 19 -3.58 20.52 -7.51
N GLU A 20 -2.62 21.45 -7.68
CA GLU A 20 -1.38 21.18 -8.41
C GLU A 20 -0.55 20.11 -7.68
N LYS A 21 -0.09 19.09 -8.42
CA LYS A 21 0.57 17.92 -7.88
C LYS A 21 1.43 17.21 -8.91
N ASP A 22 2.59 16.72 -8.51
CA ASP A 22 3.47 15.93 -9.36
C ASP A 22 3.01 14.48 -9.45
N PHE A 23 2.49 13.92 -8.36
CA PHE A 23 1.98 12.54 -8.27
C PHE A 23 1.08 12.36 -7.05
N MET A 24 0.47 11.18 -6.93
CA MET A 24 -0.30 10.76 -5.76
C MET A 24 0.22 9.42 -5.24
N ILE A 25 0.28 9.29 -3.91
CA ILE A 25 0.53 8.00 -3.24
C ILE A 25 -0.73 7.58 -2.47
N TRP A 26 -1.26 6.42 -2.79
CA TRP A 26 -2.36 5.78 -2.09
C TRP A 26 -1.79 4.87 -1.01
N MET A 27 -2.13 5.14 0.25
CA MET A 27 -1.47 4.53 1.40
C MET A 27 -2.25 3.37 2.03
N GLY A 28 -2.95 2.61 1.24
CA GLY A 28 -3.74 1.47 1.70
C GLY A 28 -5.23 1.78 1.88
N ASP A 29 -6.02 0.73 2.07
CA ASP A 29 -7.48 0.78 2.13
C ASP A 29 -8.11 1.47 0.91
N ASN A 30 -7.50 1.27 -0.23
CA ASN A 30 -7.92 1.90 -1.47
C ASN A 30 -9.22 1.28 -2.00
N VAL A 31 -9.40 -0.03 -1.74
CA VAL A 31 -10.54 -0.82 -2.21
C VAL A 31 -11.01 -1.79 -1.14
N TYR A 32 -12.30 -1.78 -0.84
CA TYR A 32 -12.91 -2.72 0.10
C TYR A 32 -13.56 -3.89 -0.64
N TYR A 33 -13.02 -5.08 -0.49
CA TYR A 33 -13.57 -6.32 -1.05
C TYR A 33 -14.59 -6.97 -0.10
N MET A 34 -15.77 -6.35 0.03
CA MET A 34 -16.82 -6.82 0.93
C MET A 34 -17.33 -8.23 0.57
N SER A 35 -17.92 -8.91 1.56
CA SER A 35 -18.60 -10.20 1.38
C SER A 35 -17.71 -11.29 0.76
N GLY A 36 -16.43 -11.31 1.11
CA GLY A 36 -15.49 -12.33 0.65
C GLY A 36 -15.11 -12.21 -0.82
N ALA A 37 -15.20 -11.03 -1.42
CA ALA A 37 -14.84 -10.83 -2.82
C ALA A 37 -13.36 -11.12 -3.11
N TRP A 38 -12.46 -10.99 -2.12
CA TRP A 38 -11.04 -11.35 -2.22
C TRP A 38 -10.79 -12.82 -2.59
N LYS A 39 -11.77 -13.72 -2.38
CA LYS A 39 -11.70 -15.13 -2.76
C LYS A 39 -11.84 -15.36 -4.26
N ASN A 40 -12.27 -14.35 -5.02
CA ASN A 40 -12.59 -14.47 -6.43
C ASN A 40 -12.02 -13.31 -7.25
N LYS A 41 -10.99 -13.60 -8.02
CA LYS A 41 -10.25 -12.64 -8.83
C LYS A 41 -11.15 -11.85 -9.80
N ASN A 42 -12.15 -12.52 -10.43
CA ASN A 42 -13.07 -11.83 -11.33
C ASN A 42 -13.99 -10.85 -10.59
N ARG A 43 -14.38 -11.15 -9.35
CA ARG A 43 -15.14 -10.20 -8.52
C ARG A 43 -14.28 -9.00 -8.14
N MET A 44 -13.01 -9.23 -7.78
CA MET A 44 -12.07 -8.16 -7.48
C MET A 44 -11.87 -7.24 -8.69
N HIS A 45 -11.69 -7.80 -9.89
CA HIS A 45 -11.62 -7.03 -11.14
C HIS A 45 -12.86 -6.15 -11.34
N ARG A 46 -14.08 -6.72 -11.22
CA ARG A 46 -15.32 -5.96 -11.41
C ARG A 46 -15.45 -4.81 -10.42
N ILE A 47 -15.05 -5.02 -9.16
CA ILE A 47 -15.08 -3.97 -8.13
C ILE A 47 -14.13 -2.83 -8.51
N ASN A 48 -12.89 -3.15 -8.87
CA ASN A 48 -11.90 -2.15 -9.31
C ASN A 48 -12.36 -1.38 -10.55
N GLN A 49 -12.86 -2.08 -11.57
CA GLN A 49 -13.38 -1.44 -12.79
C GLN A 49 -14.53 -0.48 -12.47
N LYS A 50 -15.55 -0.97 -11.72
CA LYS A 50 -16.69 -0.16 -11.34
C LYS A 50 -16.29 1.10 -10.55
N MET A 51 -15.33 0.96 -9.66
CA MET A 51 -14.82 2.07 -8.85
C MET A 51 -14.12 3.11 -9.73
N ARG A 52 -13.22 2.68 -10.60
CA ARG A 52 -12.43 3.58 -11.48
C ARG A 52 -13.24 4.24 -12.58
N LEU A 53 -14.41 3.70 -12.91
CA LEU A 53 -15.36 4.32 -13.84
C LEU A 53 -16.21 5.44 -13.20
N LYS A 54 -16.12 5.66 -11.90
CA LYS A 54 -16.77 6.84 -11.27
C LYS A 54 -16.13 8.11 -11.81
N PRO A 55 -16.91 9.08 -12.35
CA PRO A 55 -16.35 10.21 -13.10
C PRO A 55 -15.32 11.03 -12.35
N GLY A 56 -15.56 11.37 -11.07
CA GLY A 56 -14.60 12.13 -10.26
C GLY A 56 -13.30 11.38 -10.01
N LEU A 57 -13.37 10.10 -9.64
CA LEU A 57 -12.19 9.28 -9.44
C LEU A 57 -11.44 9.04 -10.75
N HIS A 58 -12.16 8.76 -11.84
CA HIS A 58 -11.54 8.56 -13.16
C HIS A 58 -10.71 9.78 -13.58
N LYS A 59 -11.30 10.97 -13.48
CA LYS A 59 -10.63 12.23 -13.79
C LYS A 59 -9.38 12.43 -12.93
N PHE A 60 -9.49 12.19 -11.63
CA PHE A 60 -8.36 12.29 -10.70
C PHE A 60 -7.24 11.29 -11.02
N LEU A 61 -7.58 10.02 -11.27
CA LEU A 61 -6.60 8.98 -11.59
C LEU A 61 -5.80 9.27 -12.89
N THR A 62 -6.37 10.05 -13.79
CA THR A 62 -5.70 10.44 -15.06
C THR A 62 -4.99 11.80 -14.98
N SER A 63 -5.08 12.51 -13.84
CA SER A 63 -4.52 13.86 -13.71
C SER A 63 -3.02 13.90 -13.35
N CYS A 64 -2.47 12.82 -12.79
CA CYS A 64 -1.06 12.70 -12.45
C CYS A 64 -0.65 11.22 -12.31
N PRO A 65 0.65 10.89 -12.24
CA PRO A 65 1.13 9.57 -11.89
C PRO A 65 0.57 9.09 -10.54
N GLN A 66 0.18 7.81 -10.47
CA GLN A 66 -0.46 7.21 -9.31
C GLN A 66 0.40 6.06 -8.78
N TYR A 67 0.91 6.18 -7.57
CA TYR A 67 1.59 5.11 -6.85
C TYR A 67 0.71 4.60 -5.72
N ALA A 68 0.88 3.34 -5.32
CA ALA A 68 0.06 2.79 -4.27
C ALA A 68 0.81 1.77 -3.40
N ILE A 69 0.35 1.64 -2.18
CA ILE A 69 0.50 0.44 -1.35
C ILE A 69 -0.89 -0.06 -1.00
N TRP A 70 -0.97 -1.27 -0.50
CA TRP A 70 -2.19 -1.82 0.08
C TRP A 70 -2.19 -1.75 1.60
N ASP A 71 -3.38 -1.96 2.18
CA ASP A 71 -3.54 -2.40 3.55
C ASP A 71 -4.43 -3.65 3.57
N ASP A 72 -4.97 -4.05 4.71
CA ASP A 72 -5.66 -5.33 4.86
C ASP A 72 -6.91 -5.46 3.97
N HIS A 73 -7.70 -4.41 3.80
CA HIS A 73 -8.92 -4.45 2.98
C HIS A 73 -8.68 -4.54 1.47
N ASP A 74 -7.53 -4.07 0.98
CA ASP A 74 -7.10 -4.32 -0.40
C ASP A 74 -6.55 -5.74 -0.57
N TYR A 75 -5.98 -6.30 0.50
CA TYR A 75 -5.24 -7.54 0.49
C TYR A 75 -6.10 -8.75 0.84
N GLY A 76 -7.06 -8.63 1.79
CA GLY A 76 -7.87 -9.75 2.22
C GLY A 76 -8.92 -9.40 3.27
N PRO A 77 -9.18 -10.30 4.20
CA PRO A 77 -9.95 -10.02 5.42
C PRO A 77 -9.28 -8.97 6.31
N ASN A 78 -10.04 -8.38 7.21
CA ASN A 78 -9.54 -7.48 8.24
C ASN A 78 -8.32 -8.10 8.98
N ASN A 79 -7.27 -7.32 9.13
CA ASN A 79 -5.99 -7.70 9.76
C ASN A 79 -5.33 -8.95 9.15
N SER A 80 -5.57 -9.25 7.86
CA SER A 80 -4.96 -10.42 7.22
C SER A 80 -3.48 -10.22 6.94
N ASP A 81 -2.74 -11.31 7.06
CA ASP A 81 -1.28 -11.41 7.01
C ASP A 81 -0.80 -12.44 5.97
N ALA A 82 0.41 -12.97 6.13
CA ALA A 82 1.00 -13.97 5.24
C ALA A 82 0.21 -15.28 5.16
N ALA A 83 -0.64 -15.59 6.15
CA ALA A 83 -1.49 -16.78 6.16
C ALA A 83 -2.68 -16.71 5.20
N ASN A 84 -2.98 -15.53 4.62
CA ASN A 84 -4.04 -15.39 3.64
C ASN A 84 -3.76 -16.27 2.41
N ILE A 85 -4.54 -17.33 2.25
CA ILE A 85 -4.42 -18.29 1.13
C ILE A 85 -4.72 -17.67 -0.24
N TYR A 86 -5.41 -16.54 -0.28
CA TYR A 86 -5.77 -15.82 -1.51
C TYR A 86 -4.80 -14.67 -1.86
N LYS A 87 -3.70 -14.52 -1.13
CA LYS A 87 -2.76 -13.38 -1.27
C LYS A 87 -2.22 -13.18 -2.69
N TYR A 88 -2.05 -14.25 -3.46
CA TYR A 88 -1.62 -14.14 -4.84
C TYR A 88 -2.70 -13.57 -5.77
N ASN A 89 -3.99 -13.81 -5.48
CA ASN A 89 -5.07 -13.13 -6.19
C ASN A 89 -4.99 -11.62 -5.96
N SER A 90 -4.77 -11.22 -4.71
CA SER A 90 -4.65 -9.80 -4.34
C SER A 90 -3.43 -9.15 -5.00
N LEU A 91 -2.29 -9.84 -5.03
CA LEU A 91 -1.08 -9.37 -5.69
C LEU A 91 -1.29 -9.15 -7.20
N ASP A 92 -1.92 -10.11 -7.89
CA ASP A 92 -2.22 -10.00 -9.32
C ASP A 92 -3.18 -8.85 -9.62
N ILE A 93 -4.21 -8.69 -8.79
CA ILE A 93 -5.16 -7.58 -8.90
C ILE A 93 -4.46 -6.25 -8.64
N PHE A 94 -3.65 -6.14 -7.59
CA PHE A 94 -2.91 -4.92 -7.31
C PHE A 94 -2.04 -4.51 -8.50
N LYS A 95 -1.24 -5.43 -9.03
CA LYS A 95 -0.40 -5.19 -10.23
C LYS A 95 -1.21 -4.76 -11.45
N SER A 96 -2.45 -5.23 -11.59
CA SER A 96 -3.31 -4.88 -12.73
C SER A 96 -3.85 -3.45 -12.65
N TYR A 97 -3.87 -2.84 -11.48
CA TYR A 97 -4.53 -1.55 -11.26
C TYR A 97 -3.63 -0.44 -10.72
N TRP A 98 -2.47 -0.76 -10.22
CA TRP A 98 -1.53 0.21 -9.66
C TRP A 98 -0.16 0.07 -10.35
N PRO A 99 0.20 1.03 -11.23
CA PRO A 99 1.43 0.95 -12.04
C PRO A 99 2.66 1.43 -11.24
N ASN A 100 2.97 0.74 -10.16
CA ASN A 100 4.19 0.99 -9.40
C ASN A 100 5.44 0.67 -10.26
N PRO A 101 6.60 1.28 -9.98
CA PRO A 101 7.84 1.03 -10.74
C PRO A 101 8.31 -0.43 -10.70
N SER A 102 8.04 -1.13 -9.60
CA SER A 102 8.35 -2.56 -9.41
C SER A 102 7.44 -3.18 -8.34
N TYR A 103 7.53 -4.50 -8.15
CA TYR A 103 6.68 -5.24 -7.20
C TYR A 103 7.52 -6.32 -6.52
N GLY A 104 8.07 -6.01 -5.34
CA GLY A 104 8.94 -6.90 -4.61
C GLY A 104 10.31 -7.08 -5.27
N LEU A 105 10.89 -8.26 -5.09
CA LEU A 105 12.11 -8.72 -5.74
C LEU A 105 11.79 -9.95 -6.61
N ASP A 106 12.68 -10.32 -7.52
CA ASP A 106 12.48 -11.47 -8.41
C ASP A 106 12.14 -12.77 -7.65
N THR A 107 12.76 -12.96 -6.50
CA THR A 107 12.57 -14.14 -5.64
C THR A 107 11.66 -13.91 -4.44
N VAL A 108 11.22 -12.66 -4.19
CA VAL A 108 10.42 -12.27 -3.02
C VAL A 108 9.21 -11.47 -3.49
N PRO A 109 8.06 -12.12 -3.71
CA PRO A 109 6.86 -11.45 -4.18
C PRO A 109 6.33 -10.47 -3.14
N GLY A 110 5.65 -9.41 -3.61
CA GLY A 110 5.05 -8.38 -2.78
C GLY A 110 4.82 -7.12 -3.60
N ILE A 111 4.33 -6.07 -2.96
CA ILE A 111 4.09 -4.78 -3.62
C ILE A 111 5.13 -3.73 -3.28
N PHE A 112 6.09 -4.06 -2.41
CA PHE A 112 7.09 -3.06 -2.00
C PHE A 112 7.97 -2.63 -3.18
N THR A 113 8.28 -1.35 -3.19
CA THR A 113 9.05 -0.69 -4.26
C THR A 113 9.69 0.59 -3.75
N CYS A 114 10.56 1.21 -4.55
CA CYS A 114 11.05 2.55 -4.29
C CYS A 114 11.19 3.33 -5.61
N PHE A 115 11.09 4.65 -5.50
CA PHE A 115 11.37 5.57 -6.59
C PHE A 115 11.91 6.88 -6.04
N SER A 116 12.54 7.67 -6.91
CA SER A 116 13.07 8.98 -6.60
C SER A 116 12.31 10.07 -7.36
N GLN A 117 12.07 11.18 -6.72
CA GLN A 117 11.52 12.38 -7.32
C GLN A 117 12.28 13.59 -6.79
N GLN A 118 12.97 14.32 -7.67
CA GLN A 118 13.86 15.41 -7.29
C GLN A 118 14.90 14.96 -6.23
N ASP A 119 14.93 15.58 -5.06
CA ASP A 119 15.84 15.28 -3.96
C ASP A 119 15.21 14.40 -2.85
N ALA A 120 14.13 13.70 -3.19
CA ALA A 120 13.41 12.82 -2.29
C ALA A 120 13.33 11.38 -2.81
N ASP A 121 13.57 10.42 -1.93
CA ASP A 121 13.37 9.00 -2.17
C ASP A 121 12.14 8.49 -1.40
N PHE A 122 11.30 7.71 -2.09
CA PHE A 122 10.08 7.12 -1.55
C PHE A 122 10.22 5.61 -1.48
N PHE A 123 10.09 5.05 -0.27
CA PHE A 123 10.14 3.62 0.01
C PHE A 123 8.74 3.16 0.38
N LEU A 124 8.05 2.53 -0.57
CA LEU A 124 6.70 2.01 -0.43
C LEU A 124 6.76 0.60 0.12
N LEU A 125 6.17 0.37 1.28
CA LEU A 125 6.26 -0.90 1.98
C LEU A 125 5.04 -1.80 1.74
N ASP A 126 5.26 -3.09 1.85
CA ASP A 126 4.24 -4.13 1.91
C ASP A 126 4.12 -4.63 3.36
N SER A 127 3.08 -4.23 4.04
CA SER A 127 2.83 -4.59 5.44
C SER A 127 1.99 -5.85 5.61
N ARG A 128 1.69 -6.60 4.52
CA ARG A 128 0.74 -7.72 4.56
C ARG A 128 1.29 -9.04 4.02
N PHE A 129 1.91 -9.03 2.85
CA PHE A 129 2.26 -10.26 2.11
C PHE A 129 3.20 -11.21 2.89
N HIS A 130 4.10 -10.65 3.68
CA HIS A 130 5.07 -11.37 4.51
C HIS A 130 4.88 -11.12 6.01
N ALA A 131 3.79 -10.46 6.40
CA ALA A 131 3.51 -10.18 7.80
C ALA A 131 3.26 -11.46 8.60
N SER A 132 3.73 -11.47 9.85
CA SER A 132 3.55 -12.54 10.82
C SER A 132 3.60 -11.94 12.22
N ASP A 133 3.21 -12.68 13.25
CA ASP A 133 3.21 -12.20 14.66
C ASP A 133 4.53 -11.55 15.13
N SER A 134 5.65 -11.88 14.49
CA SER A 134 6.97 -11.38 14.87
C SER A 134 7.58 -10.35 13.91
N SER A 135 6.96 -10.11 12.76
CA SER A 135 7.51 -9.23 11.73
C SER A 135 6.43 -8.74 10.76
N MET A 136 6.27 -7.43 10.64
CA MET A 136 5.36 -6.83 9.65
C MET A 136 5.90 -6.97 8.21
N LEU A 137 7.20 -6.77 8.00
CA LEU A 137 7.78 -6.70 6.65
C LEU A 137 8.34 -8.04 6.15
N GLY A 138 8.59 -8.98 7.05
CA GLY A 138 9.45 -10.14 6.76
C GLY A 138 10.92 -9.74 6.58
N LYS A 139 11.81 -10.73 6.66
CA LYS A 139 13.28 -10.51 6.65
C LYS A 139 13.76 -9.86 5.35
N ALA A 140 13.37 -10.39 4.22
CA ALA A 140 13.91 -9.98 2.92
C ALA A 140 13.55 -8.53 2.56
N GLN A 141 12.29 -8.11 2.79
CA GLN A 141 11.89 -6.72 2.58
C GLN A 141 12.59 -5.78 3.56
N PHE A 142 12.73 -6.17 4.82
CA PHE A 142 13.45 -5.36 5.81
C PHE A 142 14.92 -5.13 5.39
N GLU A 143 15.63 -6.18 4.99
CA GLU A 143 17.01 -6.08 4.50
C GLU A 143 17.11 -5.21 3.24
N TRP A 144 16.16 -5.36 2.32
CA TRP A 144 16.04 -4.50 1.13
C TRP A 144 15.86 -3.02 1.52
N LEU A 145 14.93 -2.73 2.45
CA LEU A 145 14.68 -1.37 2.91
C LEU A 145 15.93 -0.73 3.50
N ILE A 146 16.62 -1.42 4.42
CA ILE A 146 17.83 -0.90 5.04
C ILE A 146 18.95 -0.68 4.01
N LYS A 147 19.14 -1.63 3.08
CA LYS A 147 20.09 -1.47 1.99
C LYS A 147 19.79 -0.24 1.13
N LYS A 148 18.52 -0.04 0.76
CA LYS A 148 18.10 1.09 -0.07
C LYS A 148 18.23 2.42 0.68
N LEU A 149 17.83 2.48 1.96
CA LEU A 149 17.98 3.68 2.79
C LEU A 149 19.45 4.10 2.93
N LYS A 150 20.37 3.15 3.15
CA LYS A 150 21.80 3.41 3.25
C LYS A 150 22.44 3.86 1.93
N ALA A 151 21.94 3.38 0.81
CA ALA A 151 22.43 3.75 -0.51
C ALA A 151 21.85 5.07 -1.02
N SER A 152 20.80 5.56 -0.41
CA SER A 152 20.13 6.80 -0.81
C SER A 152 20.96 8.03 -0.44
N THR A 153 21.20 8.89 -1.42
CA THR A 153 21.84 10.20 -1.26
C THR A 153 20.83 11.35 -1.24
N ALA A 154 19.53 11.06 -1.35
CA ALA A 154 18.47 12.05 -1.32
C ALA A 154 18.41 12.77 0.04
N ASN A 155 18.09 14.08 0.01
CA ASN A 155 17.94 14.88 1.23
C ASN A 155 16.73 14.41 2.06
N PHE A 156 15.66 14.00 1.39
CA PHE A 156 14.44 13.53 2.02
C PHE A 156 14.21 12.05 1.71
N LYS A 157 13.83 11.28 2.74
CA LYS A 157 13.51 9.86 2.63
C LYS A 157 12.15 9.60 3.25
N PHE A 158 11.18 9.22 2.42
CA PHE A 158 9.83 8.93 2.85
C PHE A 158 9.62 7.42 2.91
N ILE A 159 9.30 6.91 4.11
CA ILE A 159 8.88 5.52 4.31
C ILE A 159 7.35 5.50 4.36
N VAL A 160 6.72 4.84 3.40
CA VAL A 160 5.26 4.78 3.24
C VAL A 160 4.76 3.40 3.65
N SER A 161 3.85 3.37 4.61
CA SER A 161 3.27 2.14 5.17
C SER A 161 1.75 2.27 5.30
N GLY A 162 0.98 1.20 5.03
CA GLY A 162 -0.44 1.12 5.31
C GLY A 162 -0.71 1.02 6.81
N THR A 163 0.08 0.21 7.50
CA THR A 163 0.03 0.05 8.95
C THR A 163 0.77 1.19 9.66
N GLN A 164 0.23 1.66 10.77
CA GLN A 164 0.80 2.75 11.58
C GLN A 164 2.13 2.32 12.21
N ILE A 165 3.15 3.20 12.16
CA ILE A 165 4.51 2.89 12.65
C ILE A 165 4.80 3.50 14.02
N LEU A 166 4.51 4.77 14.21
CA LEU A 166 5.00 5.54 15.38
C LEU A 166 4.05 5.48 16.59
N ILE A 167 2.76 5.46 16.32
CA ILE A 167 1.74 5.45 17.37
C ILE A 167 1.57 4.04 17.95
N ASN A 168 1.16 3.95 19.19
CA ASN A 168 0.59 2.74 19.78
C ASN A 168 -0.94 2.92 19.73
N ASN A 169 -1.61 2.16 18.89
CA ASN A 169 -3.04 2.28 18.67
C ASN A 169 -3.81 1.26 19.53
N PRO A 170 -4.51 1.66 20.59
CA PRO A 170 -5.22 0.73 21.46
C PRO A 170 -6.50 0.14 20.82
N PHE A 171 -6.89 0.65 19.65
CA PHE A 171 -8.14 0.25 18.95
C PHE A 171 -7.91 -0.33 17.56
N GLY A 172 -6.66 -0.52 17.15
CA GLY A 172 -6.31 -1.02 15.83
C GLY A 172 -4.89 -1.52 15.78
N GLU A 173 -4.54 -2.12 14.65
CA GLU A 173 -3.23 -2.70 14.41
C GLU A 173 -2.17 -1.62 14.18
N ASP A 174 -1.02 -1.77 14.81
CA ASP A 174 0.15 -0.92 14.58
C ASP A 174 1.44 -1.76 14.54
N LEU A 175 2.58 -1.13 14.20
CA LEU A 175 3.85 -1.85 14.11
C LEU A 175 4.30 -2.45 15.47
N GLY A 176 3.80 -1.96 16.58
CA GLY A 176 4.09 -2.50 17.92
C GLY A 176 3.52 -3.91 18.14
N ASP A 177 2.44 -4.27 17.44
CA ASP A 177 1.80 -5.59 17.52
C ASP A 177 2.66 -6.70 16.89
N PHE A 178 3.66 -6.33 16.07
CA PHE A 178 4.58 -7.26 15.40
C PHE A 178 5.89 -7.47 16.19
N GLY A 179 5.78 -7.81 17.46
CA GLY A 179 6.93 -8.08 18.34
C GLY A 179 7.85 -6.87 18.49
N ASN A 180 9.13 -6.99 18.13
CA ASN A 180 10.10 -5.90 18.20
C ASN A 180 10.37 -5.21 16.84
N ALA A 181 9.46 -5.34 15.88
CA ALA A 181 9.63 -4.79 14.52
C ALA A 181 9.79 -3.27 14.52
N LYS A 182 9.00 -2.56 15.34
CA LYS A 182 9.11 -1.10 15.50
C LYS A 182 10.47 -0.66 16.01
N GLN A 183 10.97 -1.31 17.08
CA GLN A 183 12.27 -0.99 17.65
C GLN A 183 13.41 -1.26 16.66
N LYS A 184 13.34 -2.38 15.92
CA LYS A 184 14.32 -2.72 14.88
C LYS A 184 14.33 -1.69 13.75
N LEU A 185 13.16 -1.29 13.26
CA LEU A 185 13.05 -0.29 12.20
C LEU A 185 13.61 1.05 12.68
N LEU A 186 13.17 1.55 13.84
CA LEU A 186 13.63 2.83 14.39
C LEU A 186 15.14 2.85 14.70
N ALA A 187 15.70 1.72 15.13
CA ALA A 187 17.16 1.61 15.34
C ALA A 187 17.94 1.61 14.02
N ALA A 188 17.36 1.10 12.95
CA ALA A 188 18.03 0.99 11.65
C ALA A 188 17.99 2.27 10.81
N ILE A 189 17.10 3.22 11.13
CA ILE A 189 16.97 4.50 10.42
C ILE A 189 17.63 5.69 11.18
N LYS A 190 18.19 5.44 12.36
CA LYS A 190 19.05 6.40 13.09
C LYS A 190 20.44 6.46 12.51
#